data_ae9c07822c723ba65e6176e1d5792c76
#
_entry.id   ae9c07822c723ba65e6176e1d5792c76
#
_cell.length_a   1.000
_cell.length_b   1.000
_cell.length_c   1.000
_cell.angle_alpha   90.00
_cell.angle_beta   90.00
_cell.angle_gamma   90.00
#
_symmetry.space_group_name_H-M   'P 1'
#
loop_
_entity.id
_entity.type
_entity.pdbx_description
1 polymer ?
#
loop_
_entity_poly.entity_id
_entity_poly.type
_entity_poly.pdbx_seq_one_letter_code
_entity_poly.pdbx_strand_id
1 'polypeptide(L)'
;RVAPQDHLLSQQFVTVGREFLFCPTNLVQIQRKVDKHMSELIPYKIYLSESEMPTAWYNLRADMKTKPAPLLNPGTGKPMTFDDLRPVFCDELVRQELDNDTPYIEIPQEIRDFYKMYRPSPLVRAYCLEKKLGTPAKIYYKFEGNNTSGSHKLNSAIAQAYYAKQQGLKGVTTETGAGQWGTALSMACAYLGLDCKVYMVKCSYEQKPFRREVMRTYGASVTPSPSNTTNVGRKILEKDPNTTGSLGCAISEAVEVATTTPGYRYVLGSVLNQVLLHQSVIGLE
;
A
#
# COMPACT_ATOMS: atom_id res chain seq x y z
N ARG A 1 52.63 10.14 -13.81
CA ARG A 1 53.02 11.26 -12.89
C ARG A 1 51.70 11.87 -12.40
N VAL A 2 51.28 11.51 -11.21
CA VAL A 2 50.12 12.07 -10.48
C VAL A 2 50.71 12.98 -9.42
N ALA A 3 50.30 14.24 -9.42
CA ALA A 3 50.74 15.23 -8.45
C ALA A 3 49.95 15.10 -7.15
N PRO A 4 50.51 15.45 -5.98
CA PRO A 4 49.90 15.16 -4.69
C PRO A 4 48.90 16.24 -4.29
N GLN A 5 47.61 15.85 -4.15
CA GLN A 5 46.57 16.70 -3.56
C GLN A 5 46.19 16.36 -2.10
N ASP A 6 46.85 15.38 -1.50
CA ASP A 6 46.45 14.89 -0.18
C ASP A 6 47.05 15.65 1.02
N HIS A 7 47.94 16.62 0.78
CA HIS A 7 48.58 17.37 1.87
C HIS A 7 47.80 18.57 2.37
N LEU A 8 46.86 19.10 1.62
CA LEU A 8 46.10 20.32 2.00
C LEU A 8 44.94 20.05 2.95
N LEU A 9 44.29 18.87 2.83
CA LEU A 9 43.17 18.52 3.70
C LEU A 9 43.61 18.10 5.11
N SER A 10 44.80 17.48 5.25
CA SER A 10 45.31 17.09 6.56
C SER A 10 45.81 18.26 7.41
N GLN A 11 46.29 19.33 6.79
CA GLN A 11 46.73 20.51 7.52
C GLN A 11 45.56 21.38 8.05
N GLN A 12 44.44 21.44 7.31
CA GLN A 12 43.25 22.18 7.79
C GLN A 12 42.58 21.48 8.99
N PHE A 13 42.54 20.15 9.00
CA PHE A 13 41.97 19.37 10.13
C PHE A 13 42.84 19.48 11.40
N VAL A 14 44.16 19.52 11.27
CA VAL A 14 45.07 19.63 12.43
C VAL A 14 45.02 21.05 13.03
N THR A 15 44.82 22.08 12.22
CA THR A 15 44.73 23.48 12.70
C THR A 15 43.41 23.72 13.43
N VAL A 16 42.26 23.19 12.94
CA VAL A 16 40.99 23.29 13.62
C VAL A 16 41.01 22.53 14.95
N GLY A 17 41.66 21.37 15.01
CA GLY A 17 41.77 20.58 16.25
C GLY A 17 42.66 21.26 17.33
N ARG A 18 43.60 22.12 16.97
CA ARG A 18 44.42 22.84 17.96
C ARG A 18 43.76 24.11 18.55
N GLU A 19 42.93 24.79 17.77
CA GLU A 19 42.19 25.98 18.29
C GLU A 19 41.06 25.58 19.26
N PHE A 20 40.50 24.41 19.09
CA PHE A 20 39.45 23.88 20.01
C PHE A 20 39.96 23.40 21.37
N LEU A 21 41.27 23.10 21.51
CA LEU A 21 41.84 22.59 22.74
C LEU A 21 42.19 23.69 23.79
N PHE A 22 42.11 24.98 23.44
CA PHE A 22 42.56 26.05 24.33
C PHE A 22 41.47 26.95 24.95
N CYS A 23 40.18 26.72 24.74
CA CYS A 23 39.13 27.49 25.37
C CYS A 23 37.90 26.70 25.77
N PRO A 24 37.91 26.04 26.97
CA PRO A 24 36.79 25.18 27.43
C PRO A 24 35.46 25.93 27.56
N THR A 25 35.45 27.22 27.86
CA THR A 25 34.23 28.03 28.01
C THR A 25 33.50 28.30 26.69
N ASN A 26 34.21 28.40 25.57
CA ASN A 26 33.58 28.60 24.26
C ASN A 26 32.96 27.32 23.71
N LEU A 27 33.56 26.15 23.99
CA LEU A 27 33.04 24.87 23.58
C LEU A 27 31.65 24.56 24.20
N VAL A 28 31.51 24.85 25.51
CA VAL A 28 30.23 24.66 26.19
C VAL A 28 29.16 25.62 25.69
N GLN A 29 29.53 26.86 25.34
CA GLN A 29 28.56 27.79 24.74
C GLN A 29 28.20 27.47 23.30
N ILE A 30 29.15 26.99 22.53
CA ILE A 30 28.88 26.49 21.15
C ILE A 30 28.02 25.24 21.21
N GLN A 31 28.34 24.28 22.07
CA GLN A 31 27.56 23.08 22.26
C GLN A 31 26.13 23.40 22.71
N ARG A 32 25.94 24.28 23.70
CA ARG A 32 24.62 24.77 24.12
C ARG A 32 23.84 25.51 23.03
N LYS A 33 24.49 26.25 22.16
CA LYS A 33 23.86 26.89 20.98
C LYS A 33 23.49 25.88 19.92
N VAL A 34 24.34 24.88 19.65
CA VAL A 34 24.09 23.79 18.72
C VAL A 34 22.95 22.92 19.24
N ASP A 35 22.97 22.53 20.52
CA ASP A 35 21.94 21.74 21.15
C ASP A 35 20.59 22.47 21.17
N LYS A 36 20.60 23.79 21.49
CA LYS A 36 19.39 24.61 21.43
C LYS A 36 18.85 24.76 20.01
N HIS A 37 19.71 24.90 19.01
CA HIS A 37 19.31 25.02 17.61
C HIS A 37 18.85 23.66 17.04
N MET A 38 19.47 22.57 17.47
CA MET A 38 19.04 21.21 17.12
C MET A 38 17.71 20.81 17.79
N SER A 39 17.45 21.28 19.02
CA SER A 39 16.17 21.03 19.71
C SER A 39 14.99 21.81 19.09
N GLU A 40 15.26 22.87 18.32
CA GLU A 40 14.24 23.65 17.59
C GLU A 40 14.00 23.14 16.15
N LEU A 41 14.89 22.30 15.62
CA LEU A 41 14.75 21.71 14.28
C LEU A 41 13.91 20.42 14.34
N ILE A 42 12.67 20.52 13.89
CA ILE A 42 11.85 19.32 13.67
C ILE A 42 12.52 18.50 12.56
N PRO A 43 12.80 17.20 12.80
CA PRO A 43 13.40 16.35 11.79
C PRO A 43 12.60 16.37 10.48
N TYR A 44 13.28 16.29 9.35
CA TYR A 44 12.62 16.21 8.04
C TYR A 44 11.77 14.94 7.92
N LYS A 45 12.26 13.85 8.52
CA LYS A 45 11.57 12.56 8.60
C LYS A 45 11.48 12.12 10.05
N ILE A 46 10.30 11.68 10.43
CA ILE A 46 10.01 11.12 11.76
C ILE A 46 9.59 9.67 11.56
N TYR A 47 10.14 8.77 12.35
CA TYR A 47 9.80 7.34 12.39
C TYR A 47 9.37 6.95 13.78
N LEU A 48 8.41 6.06 13.88
CA LEU A 48 8.15 5.30 15.10
C LEU A 48 9.19 4.19 15.28
N SER A 49 9.32 3.66 16.49
CA SER A 49 10.01 2.39 16.70
C SER A 49 9.09 1.21 16.32
N GLU A 50 9.67 0.04 16.10
CA GLU A 50 8.89 -1.18 15.80
C GLU A 50 7.91 -1.55 16.93
N SER A 51 8.25 -1.22 18.17
CA SER A 51 7.40 -1.48 19.35
C SER A 51 6.17 -0.58 19.41
N GLU A 52 6.15 0.52 18.69
CA GLU A 52 5.03 1.47 18.62
C GLU A 52 4.09 1.17 17.42
N MET A 53 4.41 0.14 16.62
CA MET A 53 3.56 -0.27 15.50
C MET A 53 2.19 -0.75 15.98
N PRO A 54 1.10 -0.36 15.29
CA PRO A 54 -0.25 -0.77 15.67
C PRO A 54 -0.42 -2.28 15.61
N THR A 55 -1.13 -2.81 16.60
CA THR A 55 -1.48 -4.24 16.72
C THR A 55 -2.89 -4.54 16.22
N ALA A 56 -3.69 -3.52 15.95
CA ALA A 56 -5.04 -3.63 15.43
C ALA A 56 -5.31 -2.58 14.35
N TRP A 57 -6.17 -2.91 13.40
CA TRP A 57 -6.75 -1.93 12.47
C TRP A 57 -7.92 -1.21 13.14
N TYR A 58 -8.16 0.03 12.74
CA TYR A 58 -9.28 0.83 13.21
C TYR A 58 -10.43 0.84 12.20
N ASN A 59 -11.59 0.38 12.66
CA ASN A 59 -12.83 0.41 11.89
C ASN A 59 -13.61 1.69 12.20
N LEU A 60 -13.39 2.73 11.40
CA LEU A 60 -14.03 4.03 11.54
C LEU A 60 -15.57 3.92 11.65
N ARG A 61 -16.17 2.92 10.99
CA ARG A 61 -17.63 2.76 10.99
C ARG A 61 -18.23 2.52 12.37
N ALA A 62 -17.47 1.89 13.28
CA ALA A 62 -17.91 1.66 14.64
C ALA A 62 -18.26 2.97 15.38
N ASP A 63 -17.48 4.04 15.11
CA ASP A 63 -17.63 5.35 15.76
C ASP A 63 -18.42 6.37 14.94
N MET A 64 -18.83 6.04 13.70
CA MET A 64 -19.62 6.94 12.88
C MET A 64 -21.04 7.11 13.42
N LYS A 65 -21.47 8.36 13.64
CA LYS A 65 -22.85 8.69 14.02
C LYS A 65 -23.87 8.25 12.96
N THR A 66 -23.52 8.44 11.68
CA THR A 66 -24.34 7.98 10.55
C THR A 66 -23.54 6.90 9.82
N LYS A 67 -24.00 5.68 9.89
CA LYS A 67 -23.35 4.55 9.19
C LYS A 67 -23.48 4.71 7.67
N PRO A 68 -22.51 4.28 6.88
CA PRO A 68 -22.62 4.24 5.43
C PRO A 68 -23.81 3.38 4.98
N ALA A 69 -24.39 3.71 3.84
CA ALA A 69 -25.41 2.86 3.23
C ALA A 69 -24.83 1.47 2.93
N PRO A 70 -25.59 0.38 3.17
CA PRO A 70 -25.12 -0.97 2.87
C PRO A 70 -25.02 -1.18 1.35
N LEU A 71 -24.16 -2.11 0.95
CA LEU A 71 -24.15 -2.63 -0.42
C LEU A 71 -25.51 -3.28 -0.71
N LEU A 72 -26.09 -2.96 -1.88
CA LEU A 72 -27.36 -3.52 -2.30
C LEU A 72 -27.16 -4.67 -3.29
N ASN A 73 -27.90 -5.77 -3.08
CA ASN A 73 -27.98 -6.86 -4.03
C ASN A 73 -28.73 -6.37 -5.28
N PRO A 74 -28.11 -6.39 -6.47
CA PRO A 74 -28.71 -5.83 -7.69
C PRO A 74 -29.97 -6.57 -8.15
N GLY A 75 -30.15 -7.83 -7.75
CA GLY A 75 -31.32 -8.62 -8.10
C GLY A 75 -32.53 -8.39 -7.20
N THR A 76 -32.31 -8.00 -5.93
CA THR A 76 -33.37 -7.87 -4.93
C THR A 76 -33.58 -6.44 -4.43
N GLY A 77 -32.58 -5.56 -4.63
CA GLY A 77 -32.58 -4.21 -4.08
C GLY A 77 -32.42 -4.16 -2.54
N LYS A 78 -32.20 -5.30 -1.88
CA LYS A 78 -32.01 -5.38 -0.43
C LYS A 78 -30.53 -5.32 -0.05
N PRO A 79 -30.18 -4.95 1.20
CA PRO A 79 -28.82 -5.05 1.70
C PRO A 79 -28.21 -6.44 1.45
N MET A 80 -26.96 -6.46 0.95
CA MET A 80 -26.24 -7.71 0.73
C MET A 80 -25.93 -8.38 2.07
N THR A 81 -26.08 -9.71 2.08
CA THR A 81 -25.78 -10.57 3.22
C THR A 81 -24.40 -11.20 3.08
N PHE A 82 -23.95 -11.90 4.12
CA PHE A 82 -22.74 -12.71 4.07
C PHE A 82 -22.79 -13.73 2.92
N ASP A 83 -23.93 -14.41 2.74
CA ASP A 83 -24.09 -15.44 1.71
C ASP A 83 -24.15 -14.87 0.29
N ASP A 84 -24.55 -13.60 0.11
CA ASP A 84 -24.45 -12.90 -1.17
C ASP A 84 -23.01 -12.59 -1.58
N LEU A 85 -22.14 -12.30 -0.62
CA LEU A 85 -20.77 -11.82 -0.85
C LEU A 85 -19.72 -12.96 -0.86
N ARG A 86 -19.91 -14.01 -0.06
CA ARG A 86 -18.94 -15.11 0.07
C ARG A 86 -18.60 -15.89 -1.23
N PRO A 87 -19.46 -15.97 -2.25
CA PRO A 87 -19.06 -16.55 -3.53
C PRO A 87 -17.97 -15.74 -4.23
N VAL A 88 -17.89 -14.44 -3.97
CA VAL A 88 -16.95 -13.51 -4.62
C VAL A 88 -15.71 -13.30 -3.76
N PHE A 89 -15.87 -13.09 -2.45
CA PHE A 89 -14.80 -12.72 -1.53
C PHE A 89 -14.48 -13.83 -0.52
N CYS A 90 -13.30 -13.75 0.10
CA CYS A 90 -12.95 -14.59 1.25
C CYS A 90 -13.90 -14.33 2.42
N ASP A 91 -14.22 -15.36 3.18
CA ASP A 91 -15.19 -15.30 4.29
C ASP A 91 -14.83 -14.23 5.32
N GLU A 92 -13.55 -14.13 5.71
CA GLU A 92 -13.12 -13.12 6.69
C GLU A 92 -13.21 -11.70 6.12
N LEU A 93 -12.90 -11.50 4.85
CA LEU A 93 -13.06 -10.21 4.20
C LEU A 93 -14.53 -9.78 4.12
N VAL A 94 -15.45 -10.73 3.97
CA VAL A 94 -16.90 -10.46 4.04
C VAL A 94 -17.32 -10.07 5.45
N ARG A 95 -16.80 -10.73 6.51
CA ARG A 95 -17.08 -10.33 7.89
C ARG A 95 -16.63 -8.90 8.16
N GLN A 96 -15.39 -8.57 7.76
CA GLN A 96 -14.84 -7.22 7.92
C GLN A 96 -15.60 -6.17 7.09
N GLU A 97 -16.08 -6.54 5.90
CA GLU A 97 -16.91 -5.65 5.07
C GLU A 97 -18.24 -5.29 5.74
N LEU A 98 -18.87 -6.26 6.40
CA LEU A 98 -20.19 -6.10 7.02
C LEU A 98 -20.13 -5.60 8.46
N ASP A 99 -18.96 -5.65 9.12
CA ASP A 99 -18.80 -5.22 10.53
C ASP A 99 -18.90 -3.70 10.65
N ASN A 100 -19.94 -3.23 11.35
CA ASN A 100 -20.18 -1.83 11.65
C ASN A 100 -19.94 -1.48 13.12
N ASP A 101 -19.59 -2.45 13.97
CA ASP A 101 -19.72 -2.30 15.42
C ASP A 101 -18.40 -2.51 16.17
N THR A 102 -17.48 -3.32 15.62
CA THR A 102 -16.17 -3.59 16.23
C THR A 102 -15.17 -2.48 15.89
N PRO A 103 -14.73 -1.64 16.85
CA PRO A 103 -13.87 -0.49 16.54
C PRO A 103 -12.43 -0.86 16.20
N TYR A 104 -11.90 -1.92 16.83
CA TYR A 104 -10.53 -2.39 16.60
C TYR A 104 -10.52 -3.87 16.25
N ILE A 105 -9.93 -4.20 15.11
CA ILE A 105 -9.78 -5.58 14.62
C ILE A 105 -8.30 -5.94 14.67
N GLU A 106 -7.96 -6.97 15.42
CA GLU A 106 -6.58 -7.42 15.62
C GLU A 106 -5.90 -7.72 14.28
N ILE A 107 -4.66 -7.26 14.13
CA ILE A 107 -3.81 -7.59 12.99
C ILE A 107 -3.10 -8.91 13.30
N PRO A 108 -3.35 -9.99 12.53
CA PRO A 108 -2.65 -11.26 12.71
C PRO A 108 -1.13 -11.10 12.73
N GLN A 109 -0.45 -11.94 13.54
CA GLN A 109 0.99 -11.84 13.74
C GLN A 109 1.77 -11.92 12.44
N GLU A 110 1.37 -12.80 11.51
CA GLU A 110 2.04 -12.97 10.21
C GLU A 110 1.95 -11.70 9.35
N ILE A 111 0.84 -10.97 9.44
CA ILE A 111 0.69 -9.67 8.76
C ILE A 111 1.55 -8.61 9.43
N ARG A 112 1.62 -8.60 10.78
CA ARG A 112 2.50 -7.70 11.52
C ARG A 112 3.97 -7.93 11.17
N ASP A 113 4.39 -9.18 11.07
CA ASP A 113 5.76 -9.53 10.69
C ASP A 113 6.07 -9.13 9.24
N PHE A 114 5.11 -9.25 8.33
CA PHE A 114 5.24 -8.72 6.98
C PHE A 114 5.35 -7.18 6.97
N TYR A 115 4.53 -6.50 7.78
CA TYR A 115 4.58 -5.04 7.89
C TYR A 115 5.95 -4.54 8.35
N LYS A 116 6.63 -5.22 9.27
CA LYS A 116 7.98 -4.85 9.74
C LYS A 116 9.03 -4.79 8.63
N MET A 117 8.81 -5.45 7.49
CA MET A 117 9.75 -5.38 6.37
C MET A 117 9.82 -3.99 5.72
N TYR A 118 8.81 -3.14 5.89
CA TYR A 118 8.77 -1.82 5.26
C TYR A 118 8.12 -0.71 6.11
N ARG A 119 7.55 -1.06 7.25
CA ARG A 119 6.97 -0.14 8.22
C ARG A 119 7.85 -0.09 9.48
N PRO A 120 7.81 1.01 10.25
CA PRO A 120 6.95 2.18 10.09
C PRO A 120 7.27 3.01 8.84
N SER A 121 6.25 3.57 8.21
CA SER A 121 6.45 4.51 7.10
C SER A 121 6.84 5.90 7.63
N PRO A 122 7.72 6.65 6.93
CA PRO A 122 8.16 7.94 7.45
C PRO A 122 7.03 8.98 7.41
N LEU A 123 6.89 9.74 8.50
CA LEU A 123 6.16 11.00 8.52
C LEU A 123 7.11 12.10 8.07
N VAL A 124 6.86 12.68 6.89
CA VAL A 124 7.75 13.64 6.24
C VAL A 124 7.16 15.03 6.30
N ARG A 125 7.99 16.03 6.71
CA ARG A 125 7.60 17.44 6.69
C ARG A 125 7.71 18.03 5.29
N ALA A 126 6.66 18.65 4.81
CA ALA A 126 6.58 19.23 3.46
C ALA A 126 7.04 20.70 3.40
N TYR A 127 8.26 21.01 3.84
CA TYR A 127 8.80 22.37 3.90
C TYR A 127 8.71 23.15 2.57
N CYS A 128 8.97 22.47 1.45
CA CYS A 128 8.88 23.11 0.13
C CYS A 128 7.44 23.54 -0.20
N LEU A 129 6.45 22.73 0.20
CA LEU A 129 5.03 23.04 -0.01
C LEU A 129 4.60 24.20 0.90
N GLU A 130 4.98 24.17 2.17
CA GLU A 130 4.73 25.27 3.12
C GLU A 130 5.25 26.60 2.59
N LYS A 131 6.51 26.61 2.12
CA LYS A 131 7.16 27.81 1.53
C LYS A 131 6.41 28.27 0.27
N LYS A 132 6.03 27.33 -0.63
CA LYS A 132 5.33 27.65 -1.86
C LYS A 132 3.95 28.26 -1.61
N LEU A 133 3.25 27.78 -0.56
CA LEU A 133 1.92 28.26 -0.18
C LEU A 133 1.97 29.53 0.68
N GLY A 134 3.15 29.92 1.20
CA GLY A 134 3.28 31.06 2.11
C GLY A 134 2.48 30.89 3.41
N THR A 135 2.25 29.65 3.85
CA THR A 135 1.41 29.34 5.01
C THR A 135 2.22 29.17 6.30
N PRO A 136 1.71 29.60 7.48
CA PRO A 136 2.30 29.25 8.77
C PRO A 136 2.02 27.81 9.20
N ALA A 137 1.12 27.09 8.49
CA ALA A 137 0.75 25.73 8.80
C ALA A 137 1.93 24.77 8.60
N LYS A 138 2.10 23.84 9.54
CA LYS A 138 3.07 22.75 9.45
C LYS A 138 2.43 21.58 8.71
N ILE A 139 2.89 21.29 7.49
CA ILE A 139 2.31 20.27 6.62
C ILE A 139 3.17 19.02 6.66
N TYR A 140 2.54 17.88 6.94
CA TYR A 140 3.17 16.57 6.98
C TYR A 140 2.44 15.58 6.08
N TYR A 141 3.14 14.56 5.61
CA TYR A 141 2.55 13.44 4.90
C TYR A 141 3.24 12.13 5.28
N LYS A 142 2.47 11.03 5.35
CA LYS A 142 2.99 9.68 5.45
C LYS A 142 3.46 9.23 4.08
N PHE A 143 4.72 8.81 3.98
CA PHE A 143 5.31 8.41 2.70
C PHE A 143 5.18 6.89 2.51
N GLU A 144 4.12 6.46 1.83
CA GLU A 144 3.81 5.07 1.55
C GLU A 144 4.51 4.50 0.30
N GLY A 145 5.39 5.26 -0.33
CA GLY A 145 6.18 4.83 -1.49
C GLY A 145 7.50 4.14 -1.14
N ASN A 146 7.79 3.93 0.14
CA ASN A 146 9.06 3.38 0.64
C ASN A 146 9.11 1.84 0.68
N ASN A 147 8.17 1.14 0.07
CA ASN A 147 8.15 -0.31 -0.04
C ASN A 147 8.36 -0.78 -1.49
N THR A 148 8.64 -2.06 -1.68
CA THR A 148 8.94 -2.65 -2.99
C THR A 148 7.80 -2.57 -4.00
N SER A 149 6.55 -2.48 -3.54
CA SER A 149 5.40 -2.26 -4.44
C SER A 149 5.24 -0.80 -4.87
N GLY A 150 5.92 0.13 -4.18
CA GLY A 150 5.91 1.56 -4.46
C GLY A 150 4.61 2.27 -4.11
N SER A 151 3.76 1.69 -3.25
CA SER A 151 2.47 2.32 -2.86
C SER A 151 1.87 1.75 -1.58
N HIS A 152 0.93 2.51 -0.97
CA HIS A 152 0.11 2.11 0.18
C HIS A 152 -0.70 0.81 -0.05
N LYS A 153 -0.90 0.39 -1.29
CA LYS A 153 -1.77 -0.75 -1.63
C LYS A 153 -1.28 -2.07 -1.04
N LEU A 154 0.02 -2.20 -0.75
CA LEU A 154 0.59 -3.38 -0.12
C LEU A 154 0.00 -3.67 1.25
N ASN A 155 -0.40 -2.63 2.01
CA ASN A 155 -1.02 -2.78 3.33
C ASN A 155 -2.29 -3.64 3.30
N SER A 156 -3.14 -3.45 2.28
CA SER A 156 -4.35 -4.25 2.11
C SER A 156 -4.10 -5.54 1.31
N ALA A 157 -3.15 -5.52 0.37
CA ALA A 157 -2.84 -6.69 -0.45
C ALA A 157 -2.38 -7.87 0.40
N ILE A 158 -1.50 -7.64 1.39
CA ILE A 158 -1.03 -8.70 2.27
C ILE A 158 -2.16 -9.24 3.16
N ALA A 159 -3.05 -8.38 3.66
CA ALA A 159 -4.17 -8.80 4.49
C ALA A 159 -5.16 -9.66 3.69
N GLN A 160 -5.54 -9.24 2.48
CA GLN A 160 -6.46 -9.99 1.64
C GLN A 160 -5.86 -11.34 1.19
N ALA A 161 -4.59 -11.37 0.81
CA ALA A 161 -3.89 -12.61 0.45
C ALA A 161 -3.73 -13.54 1.67
N TYR A 162 -3.45 -13.00 2.86
CA TYR A 162 -3.38 -13.78 4.10
C TYR A 162 -4.70 -14.51 4.38
N TYR A 163 -5.83 -13.80 4.35
CA TYR A 163 -7.14 -14.42 4.60
C TYR A 163 -7.53 -15.42 3.51
N ALA A 164 -7.13 -15.19 2.27
CA ALA A 164 -7.29 -16.18 1.20
C ALA A 164 -6.53 -17.48 1.51
N LYS A 165 -5.29 -17.37 1.99
CA LYS A 165 -4.47 -18.52 2.41
C LYS A 165 -5.07 -19.23 3.61
N GLN A 166 -5.51 -18.49 4.65
CA GLN A 166 -6.14 -19.08 5.83
C GLN A 166 -7.42 -19.84 5.51
N GLN A 167 -8.17 -19.41 4.51
CA GLN A 167 -9.36 -20.13 4.02
C GLN A 167 -9.00 -21.36 3.16
N GLY A 168 -7.73 -21.64 2.90
CA GLY A 168 -7.26 -22.75 2.08
C GLY A 168 -7.50 -22.58 0.59
N LEU A 169 -7.59 -21.33 0.11
CA LEU A 169 -7.75 -21.04 -1.31
C LEU A 169 -6.47 -21.35 -2.08
N LYS A 170 -6.63 -21.75 -3.33
CA LYS A 170 -5.52 -21.95 -4.28
C LYS A 170 -4.92 -20.63 -4.71
N GLY A 171 -5.75 -19.61 -4.89
CA GLY A 171 -5.31 -18.33 -5.37
C GLY A 171 -6.39 -17.27 -5.38
N VAL A 172 -6.02 -16.10 -5.88
CA VAL A 172 -6.90 -14.95 -6.00
C VAL A 172 -6.92 -14.38 -7.41
N THR A 173 -8.02 -13.70 -7.73
CA THR A 173 -8.18 -12.97 -8.98
C THR A 173 -8.38 -11.49 -8.68
N THR A 174 -7.92 -10.63 -9.56
CA THR A 174 -8.09 -9.18 -9.39
C THR A 174 -8.02 -8.45 -10.72
N GLU A 175 -8.50 -7.22 -10.70
CA GLU A 175 -8.25 -6.22 -11.72
C GLU A 175 -7.05 -5.35 -11.36
N THR A 176 -6.51 -4.64 -12.35
CA THR A 176 -5.61 -3.51 -12.11
C THR A 176 -5.70 -2.51 -13.28
N GLY A 177 -5.74 -1.22 -12.96
CA GLY A 177 -5.65 -0.17 -13.97
C GLY A 177 -4.21 0.01 -14.45
N ALA A 178 -3.46 0.89 -13.80
CA ALA A 178 -2.07 1.21 -14.15
C ALA A 178 -1.04 0.20 -13.62
N GLY A 179 -1.46 -0.87 -12.93
CA GLY A 179 -0.61 -1.94 -12.44
C GLY A 179 -0.14 -1.84 -10.98
N GLN A 180 -0.41 -0.75 -10.25
CA GLN A 180 0.06 -0.63 -8.86
C GLN A 180 -0.59 -1.64 -7.91
N TRP A 181 -1.90 -1.83 -8.03
CA TRP A 181 -2.60 -2.82 -7.22
C TRP A 181 -2.15 -4.24 -7.58
N GLY A 182 -2.11 -4.56 -8.89
CA GLY A 182 -1.62 -5.85 -9.36
C GLY A 182 -0.21 -6.16 -8.87
N THR A 183 0.70 -5.18 -8.85
CA THR A 183 2.06 -5.34 -8.32
C THR A 183 2.06 -5.66 -6.82
N ALA A 184 1.29 -4.90 -6.03
CA ALA A 184 1.20 -5.13 -4.58
C ALA A 184 0.63 -6.51 -4.25
N LEU A 185 -0.45 -6.91 -4.95
CA LEU A 185 -1.06 -8.22 -4.75
C LEU A 185 -0.15 -9.37 -5.22
N SER A 186 0.52 -9.22 -6.35
CA SER A 186 1.47 -10.24 -6.86
C SER A 186 2.59 -10.49 -5.85
N MET A 187 3.13 -9.44 -5.24
CA MET A 187 4.13 -9.55 -4.18
C MET A 187 3.57 -10.28 -2.95
N ALA A 188 2.39 -9.91 -2.48
CA ALA A 188 1.75 -10.56 -1.33
C ALA A 188 1.46 -12.05 -1.60
N CYS A 189 0.97 -12.38 -2.80
CA CYS A 189 0.72 -13.77 -3.20
C CYS A 189 2.01 -14.60 -3.31
N ALA A 190 3.08 -14.03 -3.86
CA ALA A 190 4.39 -14.68 -3.91
C ALA A 190 4.90 -15.00 -2.49
N TYR A 191 4.79 -14.06 -1.57
CA TYR A 191 5.19 -14.25 -0.17
C TYR A 191 4.39 -15.36 0.53
N LEU A 192 3.08 -15.47 0.24
CA LEU A 192 2.19 -16.41 0.88
C LEU A 192 2.02 -17.75 0.13
N GLY A 193 2.61 -17.88 -1.05
CA GLY A 193 2.52 -19.09 -1.89
C GLY A 193 1.13 -19.30 -2.53
N LEU A 194 0.48 -18.20 -2.96
CA LEU A 194 -0.82 -18.23 -3.63
C LEU A 194 -0.68 -17.94 -5.13
N ASP A 195 -1.51 -18.56 -5.94
CA ASP A 195 -1.68 -18.17 -7.34
C ASP A 195 -2.33 -16.78 -7.43
N CYS A 196 -1.85 -15.94 -8.35
CA CYS A 196 -2.37 -14.60 -8.59
C CYS A 196 -2.73 -14.40 -10.07
N LYS A 197 -4.01 -14.14 -10.36
CA LYS A 197 -4.50 -13.83 -11.71
C LYS A 197 -4.92 -12.38 -11.79
N VAL A 198 -4.24 -11.60 -12.63
CA VAL A 198 -4.44 -10.15 -12.76
C VAL A 198 -4.99 -9.82 -14.13
N TYR A 199 -6.13 -9.16 -14.16
CA TYR A 199 -6.73 -8.58 -15.37
C TYR A 199 -6.34 -7.10 -15.43
N MET A 200 -5.46 -6.74 -16.36
CA MET A 200 -4.94 -5.38 -16.48
C MET A 200 -5.63 -4.66 -17.65
N VAL A 201 -6.09 -3.44 -17.41
CA VAL A 201 -6.70 -2.59 -18.46
C VAL A 201 -5.79 -2.56 -19.68
N LYS A 202 -6.31 -2.90 -20.87
CA LYS A 202 -5.55 -3.14 -22.10
C LYS A 202 -4.62 -1.98 -22.48
N CYS A 203 -5.11 -0.74 -22.49
CA CYS A 203 -4.25 0.41 -22.81
C CYS A 203 -3.07 0.55 -21.83
N SER A 204 -3.28 0.30 -20.54
CA SER A 204 -2.20 0.33 -19.54
C SER A 204 -1.25 -0.85 -19.68
N TYR A 205 -1.76 -2.03 -20.03
CA TYR A 205 -0.94 -3.22 -20.30
C TYR A 205 0.07 -2.98 -21.44
N GLU A 206 -0.35 -2.25 -22.48
CA GLU A 206 0.48 -1.89 -23.62
C GLU A 206 1.45 -0.75 -23.29
N GLN A 207 0.97 0.31 -22.65
CA GLN A 207 1.75 1.52 -22.35
C GLN A 207 2.75 1.36 -21.18
N LYS A 208 2.52 0.39 -20.30
CA LYS A 208 3.32 0.19 -19.09
C LYS A 208 3.90 -1.23 -19.00
N PRO A 209 4.73 -1.64 -19.96
CA PRO A 209 5.24 -3.01 -20.03
C PRO A 209 6.01 -3.44 -18.77
N PHE A 210 6.79 -2.54 -18.17
CA PHE A 210 7.56 -2.85 -16.96
C PHE A 210 6.68 -3.25 -15.77
N ARG A 211 5.48 -2.67 -15.64
CA ARG A 211 4.53 -3.04 -14.57
C ARG A 211 4.09 -4.51 -14.69
N ARG A 212 3.78 -4.94 -15.89
CA ARG A 212 3.38 -6.32 -16.16
C ARG A 212 4.55 -7.29 -15.92
N GLU A 213 5.78 -6.91 -16.28
CA GLU A 213 6.95 -7.76 -16.04
C GLU A 213 7.27 -7.88 -14.53
N VAL A 214 7.11 -6.82 -13.75
CA VAL A 214 7.24 -6.90 -12.29
C VAL A 214 6.21 -7.87 -11.69
N MET A 215 4.94 -7.80 -12.10
CA MET A 215 3.93 -8.75 -11.64
C MET A 215 4.28 -10.20 -12.00
N ARG A 216 4.77 -10.43 -13.22
CA ARG A 216 5.23 -11.76 -13.69
C ARG A 216 6.45 -12.26 -12.91
N THR A 217 7.37 -11.38 -12.55
CA THR A 217 8.53 -11.71 -11.72
C THR A 217 8.09 -12.25 -10.34
N TYR A 218 6.99 -11.74 -9.80
CA TYR A 218 6.36 -12.29 -8.59
C TYR A 218 5.47 -13.53 -8.85
N GLY A 219 5.47 -14.09 -10.07
CA GLY A 219 4.72 -15.29 -10.40
C GLY A 219 3.25 -15.09 -10.78
N ALA A 220 2.78 -13.84 -10.87
CA ALA A 220 1.41 -13.59 -11.28
C ALA A 220 1.19 -13.79 -12.79
N SER A 221 0.03 -14.33 -13.17
CA SER A 221 -0.45 -14.28 -14.55
C SER A 221 -1.12 -12.94 -14.82
N VAL A 222 -0.70 -12.24 -15.88
CA VAL A 222 -1.22 -10.91 -16.22
C VAL A 222 -1.85 -10.95 -17.59
N THR A 223 -3.15 -10.71 -17.66
CA THR A 223 -3.96 -10.75 -18.88
C THR A 223 -4.47 -9.36 -19.22
N PRO A 224 -4.31 -8.88 -20.50
CA PRO A 224 -4.92 -7.63 -20.92
C PRO A 224 -6.44 -7.77 -20.94
N SER A 225 -7.17 -6.81 -20.41
CA SER A 225 -8.64 -6.81 -20.34
C SER A 225 -9.23 -5.68 -21.20
N PRO A 226 -10.30 -5.98 -22.02
CA PRO A 226 -10.98 -7.28 -22.15
C PRO A 226 -10.16 -8.33 -22.89
N SER A 227 -10.42 -9.60 -22.57
CA SER A 227 -9.69 -10.76 -23.09
C SER A 227 -10.60 -11.83 -23.69
N ASN A 228 -10.02 -12.75 -24.45
CA ASN A 228 -10.73 -13.95 -24.93
C ASN A 228 -10.79 -15.08 -23.90
N THR A 229 -10.25 -14.90 -22.70
CA THR A 229 -10.16 -15.96 -21.68
C THR A 229 -11.43 -16.10 -20.87
N THR A 230 -12.30 -15.08 -20.88
CA THR A 230 -13.56 -15.04 -20.12
C THR A 230 -14.76 -14.87 -21.05
N ASN A 231 -15.96 -15.24 -20.61
CA ASN A 231 -17.19 -15.00 -21.37
C ASN A 231 -17.51 -13.50 -21.45
N VAL A 232 -17.30 -12.78 -20.33
CA VAL A 232 -17.50 -11.33 -20.29
C VAL A 232 -16.56 -10.63 -21.27
N GLY A 233 -15.28 -10.99 -21.24
CA GLY A 233 -14.28 -10.40 -22.13
C GLY A 233 -14.61 -10.62 -23.62
N ARG A 234 -14.99 -11.84 -23.99
CA ARG A 234 -15.44 -12.16 -25.36
C ARG A 234 -16.62 -11.30 -25.80
N LYS A 235 -17.66 -11.21 -24.97
CA LYS A 235 -18.86 -10.39 -25.29
C LYS A 235 -18.53 -8.90 -25.44
N ILE A 236 -17.55 -8.39 -24.70
CA ILE A 236 -17.10 -6.99 -24.86
C ILE A 236 -16.36 -6.83 -26.17
N LEU A 237 -15.44 -7.74 -26.52
CA LEU A 237 -14.69 -7.72 -27.77
C LEU A 237 -15.55 -7.94 -29.02
N GLU A 238 -16.64 -8.74 -28.91
CA GLU A 238 -17.63 -8.87 -29.99
C GLU A 238 -18.35 -7.54 -30.29
N LYS A 239 -18.62 -6.73 -29.26
CA LYS A 239 -19.26 -5.41 -29.44
C LYS A 239 -18.29 -4.33 -29.93
N ASP A 240 -17.07 -4.33 -29.44
CA ASP A 240 -16.02 -3.39 -29.80
C ASP A 240 -14.64 -4.09 -29.79
N PRO A 241 -14.22 -4.66 -30.95
CA PRO A 241 -12.94 -5.34 -31.08
C PRO A 241 -11.72 -4.43 -30.83
N ASN A 242 -11.88 -3.11 -31.01
CA ASN A 242 -10.81 -2.13 -30.86
C ASN A 242 -10.81 -1.41 -29.51
N THR A 243 -11.65 -1.82 -28.58
CA THR A 243 -11.73 -1.19 -27.27
C THR A 243 -10.37 -1.18 -26.55
N THR A 244 -10.06 -0.06 -25.92
CA THR A 244 -8.87 0.10 -25.08
C THR A 244 -9.02 -0.52 -23.69
N GLY A 245 -10.22 -1.04 -23.39
CA GLY A 245 -10.58 -1.58 -22.09
C GLY A 245 -10.89 -0.50 -21.05
N SER A 246 -11.46 -0.94 -19.95
CA SER A 246 -11.74 -0.10 -18.78
C SER A 246 -11.53 -0.89 -17.50
N LEU A 247 -11.49 -0.19 -16.36
CA LEU A 247 -11.40 -0.87 -15.07
C LEU A 247 -12.63 -1.75 -14.83
N GLY A 248 -13.81 -1.32 -15.25
CA GLY A 248 -15.06 -2.11 -15.16
C GLY A 248 -15.00 -3.42 -15.96
N CYS A 249 -14.40 -3.41 -17.15
CA CYS A 249 -14.16 -4.63 -17.93
C CYS A 249 -13.27 -5.60 -17.14
N ALA A 250 -12.16 -5.12 -16.61
CA ALA A 250 -11.20 -5.93 -15.85
C ALA A 250 -11.79 -6.50 -14.56
N ILE A 251 -12.60 -5.72 -13.83
CA ILE A 251 -13.35 -6.17 -12.67
C ILE A 251 -14.29 -7.32 -13.05
N SER A 252 -15.08 -7.13 -14.12
CA SER A 252 -16.05 -8.14 -14.54
C SER A 252 -15.39 -9.46 -14.92
N GLU A 253 -14.25 -9.44 -15.61
CA GLU A 253 -13.49 -10.63 -15.93
C GLU A 253 -12.90 -11.31 -14.70
N ALA A 254 -12.30 -10.52 -13.78
CA ALA A 254 -11.74 -11.04 -12.53
C ALA A 254 -12.81 -11.70 -11.64
N VAL A 255 -14.00 -11.09 -11.54
CA VAL A 255 -15.14 -11.64 -10.79
C VAL A 255 -15.68 -12.90 -11.46
N GLU A 256 -15.80 -12.94 -12.79
CA GLU A 256 -16.18 -14.17 -13.50
C GLU A 256 -15.25 -15.32 -13.14
N VAL A 257 -13.93 -15.11 -13.19
CA VAL A 257 -12.96 -16.17 -12.87
C VAL A 257 -13.02 -16.56 -11.40
N ALA A 258 -13.22 -15.63 -10.49
CA ALA A 258 -13.37 -15.93 -9.06
C ALA A 258 -14.58 -16.84 -8.78
N THR A 259 -15.69 -16.59 -9.47
CA THR A 259 -16.95 -17.31 -9.24
C THR A 259 -17.06 -18.63 -10.01
N THR A 260 -16.31 -18.78 -11.10
CA THR A 260 -16.36 -19.97 -11.97
C THR A 260 -15.18 -20.93 -11.77
N THR A 261 -14.11 -20.50 -11.08
CA THR A 261 -12.92 -21.32 -10.85
C THR A 261 -12.85 -21.78 -9.38
N PRO A 262 -13.00 -23.08 -9.10
CA PRO A 262 -12.90 -23.59 -7.74
C PRO A 262 -11.57 -23.21 -7.07
N GLY A 263 -11.64 -22.81 -5.80
CA GLY A 263 -10.45 -22.44 -5.01
C GLY A 263 -9.94 -21.02 -5.26
N TYR A 264 -10.65 -20.20 -6.04
CA TYR A 264 -10.32 -18.79 -6.23
C TYR A 264 -11.36 -17.86 -5.64
N ARG A 265 -10.92 -16.67 -5.21
CA ARG A 265 -11.78 -15.56 -4.80
C ARG A 265 -11.23 -14.25 -5.38
N TYR A 266 -12.13 -13.30 -5.54
CA TYR A 266 -11.79 -11.95 -5.98
C TYR A 266 -11.27 -11.11 -4.81
N VAL A 267 -10.27 -10.29 -5.08
CA VAL A 267 -9.73 -9.29 -4.16
C VAL A 267 -9.54 -7.97 -4.91
N LEU A 268 -9.61 -6.83 -4.20
CA LEU A 268 -9.58 -5.53 -4.86
C LEU A 268 -8.78 -4.49 -4.03
N GLY A 269 -8.27 -3.47 -4.74
CA GLY A 269 -7.33 -2.50 -4.18
C GLY A 269 -7.95 -1.23 -3.60
N SER A 270 -9.29 -1.09 -3.62
CA SER A 270 -9.99 0.11 -3.14
C SER A 270 -11.49 -0.14 -3.02
N VAL A 271 -12.27 0.90 -2.68
CA VAL A 271 -13.74 0.98 -2.69
C VAL A 271 -14.41 0.36 -1.46
N LEU A 272 -14.08 -0.86 -1.08
CA LEU A 272 -14.74 -1.57 0.02
C LEU A 272 -14.21 -1.17 1.40
N ASN A 273 -15.06 -1.32 2.41
CA ASN A 273 -14.73 -0.95 3.80
C ASN A 273 -13.58 -1.79 4.37
N GLN A 274 -13.51 -3.07 4.04
CA GLN A 274 -12.38 -3.94 4.44
C GLN A 274 -11.03 -3.44 3.91
N VAL A 275 -11.00 -2.83 2.73
CA VAL A 275 -9.78 -2.22 2.19
C VAL A 275 -9.40 -0.97 2.97
N LEU A 276 -10.38 -0.10 3.29
CA LEU A 276 -10.18 1.09 4.11
C LEU A 276 -9.73 0.72 5.53
N LEU A 277 -10.30 -0.34 6.10
CA LEU A 277 -9.90 -0.91 7.39
C LEU A 277 -8.40 -1.24 7.39
N HIS A 278 -7.90 -2.00 6.42
CA HIS A 278 -6.48 -2.36 6.33
C HIS A 278 -5.58 -1.14 6.13
N GLN A 279 -6.06 -0.09 5.45
CA GLN A 279 -5.30 1.16 5.26
C GLN A 279 -5.23 2.02 6.51
N SER A 280 -6.06 1.77 7.52
CA SER A 280 -6.03 2.52 8.78
C SER A 280 -4.67 2.42 9.50
N VAL A 281 -3.88 1.38 9.23
CA VAL A 281 -2.51 1.23 9.73
C VAL A 281 -1.65 2.47 9.47
N ILE A 282 -1.88 3.18 8.35
CA ILE A 282 -1.13 4.39 7.97
C ILE A 282 -1.34 5.53 8.96
N GLY A 283 -2.57 5.69 9.44
CA GLY A 283 -2.93 6.77 10.36
C GLY A 283 -2.76 6.40 11.84
N LEU A 284 -2.57 5.12 12.14
CA LEU A 284 -2.38 4.63 13.50
C LEU A 284 -0.91 4.64 13.92
N GLU A 285 0.02 4.71 12.98
CA GLU A 285 1.45 4.87 13.24
C GLU A 285 1.95 6.32 13.11
#